data_9ac28f5ebc53f9bec65761d4e9669e61
#
_entry.id   9ac28f5ebc53f9bec65761d4e9669e61
#
_cell.length_a   1.000
_cell.length_b   1.000
_cell.length_c   1.000
_cell.angle_alpha   90.00
_cell.angle_beta   90.00
_cell.angle_gamma   90.00
#
_symmetry.space_group_name_H-M   'P 1'
#
loop_
_entity.id
_entity.type
_entity.pdbx_description
1 polymer ?
#
loop_
_entity_poly.entity_id
_entity_poly.type
_entity_poly.pdbx_seq_one_letter_code
_entity_poly.pdbx_strand_id
1 'polypeptide(L)'
;MSTRLLLVFVPDEDISIAQELARHCASRIWVRPAEGGMESLACVVQARYVERLVDALERELGKRPGFCTIILPTEAVVPPLYETVANAHPRSGNDRPPSRLEAFFSRDRLSTEEMYDDVEETVRIRYSFLFTVLISALIAGLGMRSGQTAIVIGAMVIAPFLGPSIGMAMAATIGDHALGRRATLALAFGAIACLAFMALIGRFIAIDPTVPELMNRTRVSPADVVLALASGGAGVIAFSRGSSSSLIGVMIAVALVPPLAAAGLLFGSGHGQLALGALILFATNLICINVAGILTFLFQGLAPRSWRVTAGTLMVWVLLLVALLALILPRFLP
;
A
#
# COMPACT_ATOMS: atom_id res chain seq x y z
N MET A 1 -1.44 -15.02 16.84
CA MET A 1 -0.12 -14.87 16.18
C MET A 1 -0.23 -15.45 14.79
N SER A 2 0.02 -14.66 13.76
CA SER A 2 0.01 -15.15 12.39
C SER A 2 1.22 -16.05 12.15
N THR A 3 0.98 -17.21 11.58
CA THR A 3 2.00 -18.16 11.17
C THR A 3 2.00 -18.31 9.65
N ARG A 4 3.12 -18.72 9.08
CA ARG A 4 3.27 -19.00 7.66
C ARG A 4 3.88 -20.38 7.47
N LEU A 5 3.46 -21.06 6.41
CA LEU A 5 4.09 -22.27 5.93
C LEU A 5 5.03 -21.91 4.79
N LEU A 6 6.33 -22.14 4.97
CA LEU A 6 7.31 -21.99 3.92
C LEU A 6 7.60 -23.35 3.31
N LEU A 7 7.55 -23.41 1.97
CA LEU A 7 8.02 -24.53 1.18
C LEU A 7 9.26 -24.08 0.43
N VAL A 8 10.39 -24.70 0.75
CA VAL A 8 11.69 -24.38 0.16
C VAL A 8 12.12 -25.57 -0.69
N PHE A 9 12.35 -25.34 -1.96
CA PHE A 9 12.83 -26.34 -2.90
C PHE A 9 14.31 -26.10 -3.17
N VAL A 10 15.13 -27.13 -2.99
CA VAL A 10 16.59 -27.06 -3.14
C VAL A 10 17.12 -28.37 -3.73
N PRO A 11 18.29 -28.37 -4.39
CA PRO A 11 18.98 -29.62 -4.74
C PRO A 11 19.26 -30.47 -3.50
N ASP A 12 19.28 -31.79 -3.65
CA ASP A 12 19.47 -32.75 -2.55
C ASP A 12 20.74 -32.45 -1.73
N GLU A 13 21.80 -32.00 -2.38
CA GLU A 13 23.08 -31.62 -1.75
C GLU A 13 23.00 -30.38 -0.85
N ASP A 14 22.05 -29.50 -1.06
CA ASP A 14 21.90 -28.22 -0.34
C ASP A 14 20.84 -28.28 0.78
N ILE A 15 20.11 -29.39 0.94
CA ILE A 15 19.02 -29.52 1.91
C ILE A 15 19.49 -29.34 3.36
N SER A 16 20.70 -29.79 3.67
CA SER A 16 21.28 -29.65 5.02
C SER A 16 21.49 -28.19 5.40
N ILE A 17 21.87 -27.34 4.45
CA ILE A 17 22.04 -25.89 4.64
C ILE A 17 20.67 -25.25 4.88
N ALA A 18 19.68 -25.58 4.04
CA ALA A 18 18.31 -25.08 4.20
C ALA A 18 17.70 -25.49 5.57
N GLN A 19 17.94 -26.73 6.02
CA GLN A 19 17.50 -27.20 7.33
C GLN A 19 18.15 -26.45 8.47
N GLU A 20 19.44 -26.20 8.39
CA GLU A 20 20.18 -25.47 9.44
C GLU A 20 19.67 -24.03 9.58
N LEU A 21 19.48 -23.33 8.46
CA LEU A 21 18.90 -22.00 8.45
C LEU A 21 17.47 -21.99 9.01
N ALA A 22 16.64 -22.96 8.62
CA ALA A 22 15.26 -23.05 9.08
C ALA A 22 15.15 -23.38 10.58
N ARG A 23 16.07 -24.20 11.16
CA ARG A 23 16.07 -24.56 12.60
C ARG A 23 16.10 -23.33 13.52
N HIS A 24 16.65 -22.23 13.06
CA HIS A 24 16.79 -21.02 13.83
C HIS A 24 15.51 -20.14 13.89
N CYS A 25 14.61 -20.33 12.93
CA CYS A 25 13.42 -19.50 12.76
C CYS A 25 12.12 -20.29 12.80
N ALA A 26 12.17 -21.59 12.45
CA ALA A 26 10.99 -22.41 12.32
C ALA A 26 10.63 -23.15 13.60
N SER A 27 9.34 -23.26 13.87
CA SER A 27 8.81 -24.02 15.00
C SER A 27 8.65 -25.50 14.68
N ARG A 28 8.47 -25.85 13.41
CA ARG A 28 8.42 -27.22 12.89
C ARG A 28 9.02 -27.29 11.49
N ILE A 29 9.70 -28.39 11.21
CA ILE A 29 10.37 -28.62 9.92
C ILE A 29 10.08 -30.05 9.47
N TRP A 30 9.77 -30.20 8.19
CA TRP A 30 9.63 -31.48 7.51
C TRP A 30 10.44 -31.43 6.21
N VAL A 31 11.12 -32.52 5.89
CA VAL A 31 11.81 -32.69 4.60
C VAL A 31 11.13 -33.81 3.85
N ARG A 32 10.91 -33.62 2.55
CA ARG A 32 10.33 -34.60 1.66
C ARG A 32 11.09 -34.61 0.33
N PRO A 33 11.34 -35.76 -0.26
CA PRO A 33 11.87 -35.82 -1.60
C PRO A 33 10.89 -35.18 -2.60
N ALA A 34 11.44 -34.42 -3.55
CA ALA A 34 10.72 -33.86 -4.68
C ALA A 34 11.23 -34.49 -5.97
N GLU A 35 10.56 -34.27 -7.09
CA GLU A 35 10.96 -34.84 -8.37
C GLU A 35 12.25 -34.17 -8.91
N GLY A 36 13.05 -34.94 -9.67
CA GLY A 36 14.19 -34.40 -10.42
C GLY A 36 15.46 -34.13 -9.63
N GLY A 37 15.75 -34.87 -8.54
CA GLY A 37 16.95 -34.65 -7.72
C GLY A 37 16.85 -33.39 -6.84
N MET A 38 15.63 -33.03 -6.49
CA MET A 38 15.31 -31.90 -5.59
C MET A 38 14.71 -32.43 -4.30
N GLU A 39 14.92 -31.70 -3.21
CA GLU A 39 14.22 -31.92 -1.96
C GLU A 39 13.36 -30.70 -1.61
N SER A 40 12.26 -30.95 -0.91
CA SER A 40 11.40 -29.91 -0.39
C SER A 40 11.45 -29.86 1.13
N LEU A 41 11.76 -28.69 1.67
CA LEU A 41 11.71 -28.40 3.08
C LEU A 41 10.41 -27.63 3.36
N ALA A 42 9.51 -28.23 4.13
CA ALA A 42 8.34 -27.55 4.65
C ALA A 42 8.60 -27.08 6.08
N CYS A 43 8.39 -25.81 6.37
CA CYS A 43 8.58 -25.31 7.73
C CYS A 43 7.48 -24.31 8.13
N VAL A 44 7.06 -24.39 9.39
CA VAL A 44 6.10 -23.43 9.97
C VAL A 44 6.86 -22.38 10.75
N VAL A 45 6.68 -21.12 10.34
CA VAL A 45 7.41 -19.97 10.86
C VAL A 45 6.41 -18.92 11.35
N GLN A 46 6.72 -18.23 12.43
CA GLN A 46 5.93 -17.05 12.83
C GLN A 46 6.20 -15.91 11.85
N ALA A 47 5.17 -15.13 11.49
CA ALA A 47 5.27 -14.07 10.48
C ALA A 47 6.47 -13.12 10.69
N ARG A 48 6.79 -12.78 11.94
CA ARG A 48 7.94 -11.92 12.31
C ARG A 48 9.33 -12.49 11.99
N TYR A 49 9.44 -13.78 11.69
CA TYR A 49 10.72 -14.43 11.36
C TYR A 49 10.80 -14.86 9.89
N VAL A 50 9.72 -14.71 9.13
CA VAL A 50 9.67 -15.10 7.72
C VAL A 50 10.70 -14.36 6.90
N GLU A 51 10.71 -13.03 6.98
CA GLU A 51 11.65 -12.17 6.24
C GLU A 51 13.10 -12.55 6.53
N ARG A 52 13.42 -12.75 7.81
CA ARG A 52 14.78 -13.15 8.22
C ARG A 52 15.19 -14.52 7.64
N LEU A 53 14.26 -15.47 7.60
CA LEU A 53 14.54 -16.79 7.05
C LEU A 53 14.68 -16.74 5.53
N VAL A 54 13.81 -15.99 4.84
CA VAL A 54 13.87 -15.81 3.38
C VAL A 54 15.17 -15.14 2.96
N ASP A 55 15.56 -14.03 3.63
CA ASP A 55 16.82 -13.35 3.39
C ASP A 55 18.04 -14.26 3.57
N ALA A 56 18.02 -15.11 4.61
CA ALA A 56 19.10 -16.06 4.87
C ALA A 56 19.18 -17.14 3.78
N LEU A 57 18.03 -17.69 3.37
CA LEU A 57 17.94 -18.68 2.31
C LEU A 57 18.36 -18.10 0.95
N GLU A 58 17.92 -16.89 0.61
CA GLU A 58 18.28 -16.22 -0.64
C GLU A 58 19.78 -15.89 -0.70
N ARG A 59 20.37 -15.49 0.41
CA ARG A 59 21.80 -15.17 0.48
C ARG A 59 22.68 -16.37 0.24
N GLU A 60 22.33 -17.51 0.83
CA GLU A 60 23.15 -18.73 0.75
C GLU A 60 22.80 -19.60 -0.46
N LEU A 61 21.53 -19.68 -0.83
CA LEU A 61 21.00 -20.61 -1.82
C LEU A 61 20.41 -19.95 -3.08
N GLY A 62 20.21 -18.65 -3.08
CA GLY A 62 19.52 -17.95 -4.17
C GLY A 62 20.18 -18.05 -5.55
N LYS A 63 21.46 -18.41 -5.62
CA LYS A 63 22.19 -18.65 -6.88
C LYS A 63 22.16 -20.10 -7.34
N ARG A 64 21.59 -21.01 -6.56
CA ARG A 64 21.53 -22.44 -6.89
C ARG A 64 20.43 -22.73 -7.91
N PRO A 65 20.68 -23.57 -8.90
CA PRO A 65 19.66 -23.94 -9.88
C PRO A 65 18.51 -24.67 -9.20
N GLY A 66 17.28 -24.28 -9.50
CA GLY A 66 16.09 -24.89 -8.91
C GLY A 66 15.68 -24.36 -7.52
N PHE A 67 16.46 -23.46 -6.89
CA PHE A 67 16.04 -22.84 -5.64
C PHE A 67 14.73 -22.07 -5.83
N CYS A 68 13.74 -22.39 -4.99
CA CYS A 68 12.46 -21.70 -4.95
C CYS A 68 11.92 -21.71 -3.52
N THR A 69 11.40 -20.59 -3.05
CA THR A 69 10.70 -20.49 -1.77
C THR A 69 9.28 -20.03 -2.00
N ILE A 70 8.30 -20.78 -1.48
CA ILE A 70 6.87 -20.43 -1.54
C ILE A 70 6.39 -20.14 -0.12
N ILE A 71 5.76 -18.99 0.06
CA ILE A 71 5.21 -18.56 1.34
C ILE A 71 3.68 -18.73 1.28
N LEU A 72 3.13 -19.51 2.21
CA LEU A 72 1.69 -19.78 2.28
C LEU A 72 1.13 -19.28 3.61
N PRO A 73 0.03 -18.51 3.60
CA PRO A 73 -0.66 -18.14 4.82
C PRO A 73 -1.27 -19.37 5.48
N THR A 74 -1.19 -19.45 6.82
CA THR A 74 -1.86 -20.52 7.57
C THR A 74 -2.98 -19.93 8.41
N GLU A 75 -4.19 -20.47 8.30
CA GLU A 75 -5.33 -20.05 9.11
C GLU A 75 -5.17 -20.49 10.56
N ALA A 76 -4.73 -21.72 10.78
CA ALA A 76 -4.49 -22.28 12.11
C ALA A 76 -3.40 -23.35 12.10
N VAL A 77 -2.69 -23.49 13.20
CA VAL A 77 -1.76 -24.61 13.46
C VAL A 77 -2.22 -25.35 14.70
N VAL A 78 -2.46 -26.64 14.57
CA VAL A 78 -2.91 -27.51 15.67
C VAL A 78 -1.90 -28.65 15.88
N PRO A 79 -1.40 -28.86 17.11
CA PRO A 79 -1.57 -28.01 18.30
C PRO A 79 -0.89 -26.64 18.16
N PRO A 80 -1.35 -25.63 18.95
CA PRO A 80 -0.75 -24.30 18.89
C PRO A 80 0.77 -24.32 19.13
N LEU A 81 1.50 -23.48 18.41
CA LEU A 81 2.94 -23.36 18.60
C LEU A 81 3.21 -22.48 19.82
N TYR A 82 3.79 -23.08 20.87
CA TYR A 82 4.27 -22.32 22.02
C TYR A 82 5.60 -21.60 21.65
N GLU A 83 5.86 -20.45 22.28
CA GLU A 83 7.05 -19.60 22.05
C GLU A 83 8.35 -20.29 22.49
N THR A 84 8.84 -21.27 21.75
CA THR A 84 10.03 -22.02 22.14
C THR A 84 11.33 -21.57 21.44
N VAL A 85 11.29 -20.70 20.45
CA VAL A 85 12.46 -20.44 19.59
C VAL A 85 13.10 -19.06 19.79
N ALA A 86 12.52 -18.20 20.62
CA ALA A 86 12.94 -16.80 20.70
C ALA A 86 14.32 -16.52 21.34
N ASN A 87 14.95 -17.52 22.02
CA ASN A 87 16.10 -17.23 22.89
C ASN A 87 17.44 -17.86 22.46
N ALA A 88 17.53 -18.48 21.31
CA ALA A 88 18.64 -19.39 21.06
C ALA A 88 19.66 -18.97 19.99
N HIS A 89 19.86 -17.69 19.64
CA HIS A 89 21.02 -17.43 18.79
C HIS A 89 21.71 -16.08 18.96
N PRO A 90 23.07 -16.10 18.96
CA PRO A 90 23.88 -14.91 18.88
C PRO A 90 23.67 -14.23 17.50
N ARG A 91 23.42 -12.95 17.52
CA ARG A 91 23.30 -12.07 16.35
C ARG A 91 24.58 -12.15 15.52
N SER A 92 24.46 -12.55 14.27
CA SER A 92 25.52 -12.32 13.28
C SER A 92 25.76 -10.82 13.20
N GLY A 93 27.01 -10.42 13.46
CA GLY A 93 27.37 -9.02 13.69
C GLY A 93 27.05 -8.15 12.50
N ASN A 94 26.07 -7.33 12.60
CA ASN A 94 25.77 -6.02 12.03
C ASN A 94 24.29 -5.63 12.16
N ASP A 95 23.43 -6.49 12.70
CA ASP A 95 22.02 -6.17 12.88
C ASP A 95 21.85 -5.29 14.13
N ARG A 96 21.65 -4.01 13.90
CA ARG A 96 21.20 -3.08 14.94
C ARG A 96 19.90 -3.62 15.55
N PRO A 97 19.80 -3.77 16.88
CA PRO A 97 18.56 -4.23 17.49
C PRO A 97 17.43 -3.29 17.07
N PRO A 98 16.25 -3.82 16.67
CA PRO A 98 15.14 -2.99 16.30
C PRO A 98 14.81 -2.03 17.44
N SER A 99 14.55 -0.77 17.11
CA SER A 99 14.12 0.20 18.10
C SER A 99 12.80 -0.28 18.75
N ARG A 100 12.47 0.20 19.96
CA ARG A 100 11.20 -0.18 20.61
C ARG A 100 9.98 0.14 19.74
N LEU A 101 10.07 1.20 18.92
CA LEU A 101 9.04 1.59 17.98
C LEU A 101 8.98 0.61 16.80
N GLU A 102 10.10 0.27 16.18
CA GLU A 102 10.16 -0.75 15.12
C GLU A 102 9.61 -2.09 15.62
N ALA A 103 10.00 -2.54 16.81
CA ALA A 103 9.49 -3.77 17.39
C ALA A 103 7.97 -3.74 17.66
N PHE A 104 7.40 -2.57 17.96
CA PHE A 104 5.97 -2.41 18.16
C PHE A 104 5.19 -2.44 16.84
N PHE A 105 5.68 -1.73 15.81
CA PHE A 105 4.99 -1.62 14.51
C PHE A 105 5.22 -2.82 13.59
N SER A 106 6.35 -3.57 13.75
CA SER A 106 6.66 -4.75 12.93
C SER A 106 6.10 -6.07 13.46
N ARG A 107 5.47 -6.06 14.65
CA ARG A 107 5.11 -7.28 15.39
C ARG A 107 4.19 -8.25 14.64
N ASP A 108 3.31 -7.76 13.79
CA ASP A 108 2.32 -8.55 13.05
C ASP A 108 2.34 -8.24 11.54
N ARG A 109 3.44 -7.70 11.03
CA ARG A 109 3.61 -7.30 9.65
C ARG A 109 3.82 -8.52 8.74
N LEU A 110 3.24 -8.49 7.54
CA LEU A 110 3.58 -9.39 6.43
C LEU A 110 5.06 -9.23 6.06
N SER A 111 5.63 -10.23 5.39
CA SER A 111 6.96 -10.09 4.81
C SER A 111 6.97 -9.03 3.71
N THR A 112 8.14 -8.48 3.41
CA THR A 112 8.29 -7.47 2.36
C THR A 112 7.92 -8.04 1.00
N GLU A 113 8.24 -9.32 0.76
CA GLU A 113 7.93 -10.07 -0.45
C GLU A 113 6.42 -10.24 -0.63
N GLU A 114 5.70 -10.69 0.43
CA GLU A 114 4.23 -10.82 0.39
C GLU A 114 3.56 -9.47 0.08
N MET A 115 4.00 -8.39 0.73
CA MET A 115 3.48 -7.06 0.47
C MET A 115 3.79 -6.58 -0.94
N TYR A 116 4.98 -6.93 -1.47
CA TYR A 116 5.38 -6.57 -2.82
C TYR A 116 4.51 -7.25 -3.87
N ASP A 117 4.28 -8.56 -3.72
CA ASP A 117 3.44 -9.35 -4.63
C ASP A 117 1.98 -8.84 -4.62
N ASP A 118 1.43 -8.57 -3.44
CA ASP A 118 0.08 -8.01 -3.29
C ASP A 118 -0.05 -6.65 -4.00
N VAL A 119 0.95 -5.78 -3.82
CA VAL A 119 0.97 -4.47 -4.47
C VAL A 119 1.15 -4.62 -5.98
N GLU A 120 2.06 -5.48 -6.46
CA GLU A 120 2.30 -5.68 -7.89
C GLU A 120 1.02 -6.16 -8.62
N GLU A 121 0.22 -7.00 -7.97
CA GLU A 121 -1.05 -7.41 -8.54
C GLU A 121 -2.06 -6.26 -8.66
N THR A 122 -2.13 -5.41 -7.63
CA THR A 122 -3.11 -4.31 -7.56
C THR A 122 -2.77 -3.12 -8.47
N VAL A 123 -1.50 -2.93 -8.85
CA VAL A 123 -1.09 -1.86 -9.76
C VAL A 123 -1.20 -2.23 -11.25
N ARG A 124 -1.60 -3.45 -11.57
CA ARG A 124 -1.83 -3.87 -12.97
C ARG A 124 -3.09 -3.22 -13.51
N ILE A 125 -2.96 -2.45 -14.58
CA ILE A 125 -4.10 -1.83 -15.27
C ILE A 125 -4.84 -2.94 -16.05
N ARG A 126 -5.98 -3.37 -15.50
CA ARG A 126 -6.91 -4.33 -16.13
C ARG A 126 -8.20 -3.61 -16.53
N TYR A 127 -8.98 -4.18 -17.44
CA TYR A 127 -10.30 -3.64 -17.79
C TYR A 127 -11.23 -3.51 -16.56
N SER A 128 -11.14 -4.45 -15.62
CA SER A 128 -11.89 -4.40 -14.36
C SER A 128 -11.54 -3.18 -13.52
N PHE A 129 -10.26 -2.79 -13.46
CA PHE A 129 -9.80 -1.58 -12.76
C PHE A 129 -10.48 -0.34 -13.31
N LEU A 130 -10.45 -0.15 -14.64
CA LEU A 130 -11.07 1.01 -15.28
C LEU A 130 -12.58 1.02 -15.07
N PHE A 131 -13.25 -0.13 -15.27
CA PHE A 131 -14.69 -0.24 -15.07
C PHE A 131 -15.10 0.12 -13.63
N THR A 132 -14.34 -0.35 -12.64
CA THR A 132 -14.59 -0.06 -11.22
C THR A 132 -14.36 1.42 -10.92
N VAL A 133 -13.33 2.05 -11.50
CA VAL A 133 -13.11 3.51 -11.39
C VAL A 133 -14.30 4.30 -11.92
N LEU A 134 -14.81 3.95 -13.11
CA LEU A 134 -15.93 4.66 -13.74
C LEU A 134 -17.23 4.51 -12.94
N ILE A 135 -17.53 3.30 -12.46
CA ILE A 135 -18.71 3.05 -11.61
C ILE A 135 -18.59 3.83 -10.30
N SER A 136 -17.44 3.76 -9.63
CA SER A 136 -17.20 4.50 -8.39
C SER A 136 -17.37 6.01 -8.62
N ALA A 137 -16.79 6.55 -9.68
CA ALA A 137 -16.94 7.96 -10.04
C ALA A 137 -18.40 8.36 -10.28
N LEU A 138 -19.16 7.53 -11.01
CA LEU A 138 -20.58 7.77 -11.26
C LEU A 138 -21.39 7.82 -9.96
N ILE A 139 -21.20 6.82 -9.08
CA ILE A 139 -21.89 6.75 -7.79
C ILE A 139 -21.52 7.96 -6.92
N ALA A 140 -20.22 8.33 -6.86
CA ALA A 140 -19.77 9.51 -6.13
C ALA A 140 -20.41 10.79 -6.66
N GLY A 141 -20.47 10.96 -7.98
CA GLY A 141 -21.08 12.13 -8.63
C GLY A 141 -22.57 12.24 -8.35
N LEU A 142 -23.32 11.14 -8.43
CA LEU A 142 -24.74 11.10 -8.10
C LEU A 142 -24.97 11.40 -6.61
N GLY A 143 -24.15 10.85 -5.71
CA GLY A 143 -24.18 11.11 -4.28
C GLY A 143 -23.95 12.59 -3.94
N MET A 144 -22.91 13.20 -4.55
CA MET A 144 -22.60 14.61 -4.36
C MET A 144 -23.72 15.53 -4.92
N ARG A 145 -24.26 15.20 -6.10
CA ARG A 145 -25.37 15.97 -6.69
C ARG A 145 -26.63 15.94 -5.82
N SER A 146 -26.94 14.79 -5.21
CA SER A 146 -28.12 14.63 -4.34
C SER A 146 -27.89 15.04 -2.88
N GLY A 147 -26.67 15.46 -2.51
CA GLY A 147 -26.31 15.81 -1.14
C GLY A 147 -26.31 14.61 -0.18
N GLN A 148 -26.17 13.38 -0.73
CA GLN A 148 -26.25 12.15 0.08
C GLN A 148 -24.84 11.59 0.38
N THR A 149 -24.28 11.95 1.52
CA THR A 149 -22.96 11.50 1.99
C THR A 149 -22.82 9.98 2.01
N ALA A 150 -23.88 9.24 2.37
CA ALA A 150 -23.84 7.78 2.43
C ALA A 150 -23.56 7.13 1.05
N ILE A 151 -24.11 7.70 -0.03
CA ILE A 151 -23.84 7.23 -1.40
C ILE A 151 -22.39 7.51 -1.78
N VAL A 152 -21.88 8.69 -1.41
CA VAL A 152 -20.48 9.07 -1.66
C VAL A 152 -19.53 8.09 -0.93
N ILE A 153 -19.82 7.74 0.33
CA ILE A 153 -19.05 6.73 1.07
C ILE A 153 -19.11 5.36 0.38
N GLY A 154 -20.27 4.93 -0.10
CA GLY A 154 -20.40 3.68 -0.86
C GLY A 154 -19.53 3.65 -2.12
N ALA A 155 -19.43 4.77 -2.83
CA ALA A 155 -18.55 4.91 -3.99
C ALA A 155 -17.07 4.73 -3.63
N MET A 156 -16.64 5.30 -2.48
CA MET A 156 -15.26 5.22 -2.00
C MET A 156 -14.83 3.78 -1.70
N VAL A 157 -15.75 2.94 -1.19
CA VAL A 157 -15.48 1.52 -0.89
C VAL A 157 -15.12 0.72 -2.15
N ILE A 158 -15.73 1.08 -3.28
CA ILE A 158 -15.57 0.37 -4.56
C ILE A 158 -14.30 0.84 -5.29
N ALA A 159 -13.82 2.04 -5.03
CA ALA A 159 -12.75 2.68 -5.79
C ALA A 159 -11.39 1.97 -5.67
N PRO A 160 -10.73 1.58 -6.76
CA PRO A 160 -9.51 0.78 -6.73
C PRO A 160 -8.22 1.65 -6.61
N PHE A 161 -8.27 2.77 -5.88
CA PHE A 161 -7.11 3.67 -5.73
C PHE A 161 -6.14 3.26 -4.61
N LEU A 162 -6.51 2.29 -3.78
CA LEU A 162 -5.68 1.78 -2.69
C LEU A 162 -4.34 1.23 -3.20
N GLY A 163 -4.39 0.26 -4.12
CA GLY A 163 -3.21 -0.41 -4.63
C GLY A 163 -2.18 0.55 -5.23
N PRO A 164 -2.57 1.40 -6.19
CA PRO A 164 -1.66 2.42 -6.74
C PRO A 164 -1.07 3.36 -5.68
N SER A 165 -1.86 3.80 -4.69
CA SER A 165 -1.36 4.72 -3.64
C SER A 165 -0.35 4.05 -2.71
N ILE A 166 -0.65 2.82 -2.22
CA ILE A 166 0.29 2.05 -1.41
C ILE A 166 1.52 1.66 -2.23
N GLY A 167 1.32 1.29 -3.50
CA GLY A 167 2.40 0.95 -4.41
C GLY A 167 3.40 2.09 -4.63
N MET A 168 2.92 3.34 -4.72
CA MET A 168 3.78 4.52 -4.80
C MET A 168 4.60 4.70 -3.50
N ALA A 169 3.94 4.60 -2.34
CA ALA A 169 4.61 4.76 -1.06
C ALA A 169 5.63 3.65 -0.80
N MET A 170 5.28 2.40 -1.11
CA MET A 170 6.17 1.25 -0.96
C MET A 170 7.37 1.35 -1.91
N ALA A 171 7.13 1.63 -3.19
CA ALA A 171 8.18 1.81 -4.19
C ALA A 171 9.16 2.92 -3.80
N ALA A 172 8.65 4.04 -3.28
CA ALA A 172 9.47 5.14 -2.77
C ALA A 172 10.30 4.70 -1.55
N THR A 173 9.73 3.85 -0.67
CA THR A 173 10.43 3.36 0.53
C THR A 173 11.54 2.40 0.19
N ILE A 174 11.29 1.39 -0.65
CA ILE A 174 12.31 0.39 -1.02
C ILE A 174 13.26 0.88 -2.13
N GLY A 175 12.91 1.96 -2.83
CA GLY A 175 13.70 2.50 -3.96
C GLY A 175 13.50 1.73 -5.27
N ASP A 176 12.33 1.13 -5.51
CA ASP A 176 11.99 0.42 -6.74
C ASP A 176 11.30 1.33 -7.75
N HIS A 177 12.08 1.79 -8.73
CA HIS A 177 11.57 2.68 -9.80
C HIS A 177 10.57 1.98 -10.74
N ALA A 178 10.67 0.67 -10.93
CA ALA A 178 9.78 -0.06 -11.83
C ALA A 178 8.37 -0.15 -11.22
N LEU A 179 8.27 -0.55 -9.95
CA LEU A 179 7.02 -0.55 -9.20
C LEU A 179 6.44 0.86 -9.09
N GLY A 180 7.27 1.85 -8.76
CA GLY A 180 6.87 3.26 -8.64
C GLY A 180 6.26 3.80 -9.92
N ARG A 181 6.88 3.52 -11.08
CA ARG A 181 6.35 3.90 -12.39
C ARG A 181 5.00 3.24 -12.68
N ARG A 182 4.87 1.92 -12.42
CA ARG A 182 3.62 1.19 -12.65
C ARG A 182 2.49 1.74 -11.77
N ALA A 183 2.77 1.97 -10.48
CA ALA A 183 1.80 2.53 -9.53
C ALA A 183 1.37 3.95 -9.92
N THR A 184 2.31 4.81 -10.29
CA THR A 184 2.03 6.18 -10.75
C THR A 184 1.20 6.18 -12.04
N LEU A 185 1.55 5.33 -13.02
CA LEU A 185 0.78 5.21 -14.26
C LEU A 185 -0.64 4.68 -14.01
N ALA A 186 -0.82 3.70 -13.13
CA ALA A 186 -2.14 3.18 -12.78
C ALA A 186 -3.00 4.25 -12.11
N LEU A 187 -2.44 5.01 -11.16
CA LEU A 187 -3.12 6.11 -10.51
C LEU A 187 -3.48 7.22 -11.51
N ALA A 188 -2.52 7.66 -12.33
CA ALA A 188 -2.72 8.72 -13.31
C ALA A 188 -3.79 8.33 -14.35
N PHE A 189 -3.74 7.09 -14.86
CA PHE A 189 -4.71 6.59 -15.81
C PHE A 189 -6.13 6.53 -15.21
N GLY A 190 -6.26 6.01 -13.98
CA GLY A 190 -7.52 6.01 -13.25
C GLY A 190 -8.05 7.41 -12.97
N ALA A 191 -7.17 8.34 -12.58
CA ALA A 191 -7.53 9.73 -12.32
C ALA A 191 -7.99 10.45 -13.57
N ILE A 192 -7.28 10.30 -14.69
CA ILE A 192 -7.67 10.91 -15.98
C ILE A 192 -9.00 10.33 -16.47
N ALA A 193 -9.19 9.01 -16.36
CA ALA A 193 -10.44 8.36 -16.76
C ALA A 193 -11.62 8.85 -15.90
N CYS A 194 -11.44 8.98 -14.58
CA CYS A 194 -12.44 9.53 -13.68
C CYS A 194 -12.78 10.98 -14.04
N LEU A 195 -11.79 11.85 -14.22
CA LEU A 195 -11.97 13.25 -14.59
C LEU A 195 -12.68 13.40 -15.91
N ALA A 196 -12.25 12.70 -16.96
CA ALA A 196 -12.82 12.77 -18.29
C ALA A 196 -14.29 12.29 -18.29
N PHE A 197 -14.55 11.18 -17.63
CA PHE A 197 -15.88 10.61 -17.51
C PHE A 197 -16.85 11.54 -16.75
N MET A 198 -16.39 12.08 -15.60
CA MET A 198 -17.20 12.98 -14.81
C MET A 198 -17.37 14.35 -15.49
N ALA A 199 -16.40 14.84 -16.25
CA ALA A 199 -16.54 16.05 -17.06
C ALA A 199 -17.57 15.85 -18.18
N LEU A 200 -17.59 14.68 -18.83
CA LEU A 200 -18.61 14.34 -19.80
C LEU A 200 -20.00 14.35 -19.16
N ILE A 201 -20.17 13.74 -17.99
CA ILE A 201 -21.44 13.74 -17.26
C ILE A 201 -21.84 15.17 -16.86
N GLY A 202 -20.91 15.96 -16.32
CA GLY A 202 -21.16 17.35 -15.92
C GLY A 202 -21.57 18.26 -17.07
N ARG A 203 -21.26 17.89 -18.34
CA ARG A 203 -21.67 18.63 -19.53
C ARG A 203 -23.15 18.47 -19.83
N PHE A 204 -23.75 17.32 -19.50
CA PHE A 204 -25.12 16.97 -19.82
C PHE A 204 -26.09 17.08 -18.63
N ILE A 205 -25.59 17.14 -17.42
CA ILE A 205 -26.39 17.19 -16.20
C ILE A 205 -26.24 18.56 -15.53
N ALA A 206 -27.35 19.19 -15.19
CA ALA A 206 -27.35 20.42 -14.42
C ALA A 206 -26.78 20.13 -13.01
N ILE A 207 -25.71 20.82 -12.64
CA ILE A 207 -25.03 20.71 -11.34
C ILE A 207 -25.24 22.01 -10.60
N ASP A 208 -25.79 21.91 -9.40
CA ASP A 208 -25.84 23.03 -8.47
C ASP A 208 -24.55 23.03 -7.64
N PRO A 209 -23.64 24.00 -7.84
CA PRO A 209 -22.38 24.06 -7.12
C PRO A 209 -22.55 24.43 -5.64
N THR A 210 -23.75 24.87 -5.22
CA THR A 210 -24.02 25.26 -3.83
C THR A 210 -24.28 24.10 -2.89
N VAL A 211 -24.48 22.87 -3.45
CA VAL A 211 -24.67 21.66 -2.63
C VAL A 211 -23.49 21.46 -1.70
N PRO A 212 -23.68 21.37 -0.37
CA PRO A 212 -22.59 21.31 0.60
C PRO A 212 -21.61 20.15 0.36
N GLU A 213 -22.12 18.98 -0.04
CA GLU A 213 -21.27 17.81 -0.36
C GLU A 213 -20.29 18.08 -1.51
N LEU A 214 -20.72 18.85 -2.51
CA LEU A 214 -19.87 19.23 -3.64
C LEU A 214 -18.94 20.40 -3.26
N MET A 215 -19.46 21.41 -2.59
CA MET A 215 -18.71 22.61 -2.19
C MET A 215 -17.57 22.27 -1.23
N ASN A 216 -17.80 21.38 -0.27
CA ASN A 216 -16.77 20.94 0.70
C ASN A 216 -15.60 20.22 0.00
N ARG A 217 -15.75 19.73 -1.22
CA ARG A 217 -14.68 19.12 -2.01
C ARG A 217 -13.88 20.11 -2.87
N THR A 218 -14.22 21.38 -2.84
CA THR A 218 -13.55 22.43 -3.63
C THR A 218 -12.57 23.27 -2.81
N ARG A 219 -12.52 23.06 -1.51
CA ARG A 219 -11.66 23.83 -0.61
C ARG A 219 -10.78 22.88 0.18
N VAL A 220 -9.52 23.27 0.37
CA VAL A 220 -8.60 22.56 1.24
C VAL A 220 -8.65 23.16 2.62
N SER A 221 -8.83 22.37 3.64
CA SER A 221 -8.75 22.81 5.04
C SER A 221 -7.57 22.12 5.76
N PRO A 222 -7.08 22.66 6.87
CA PRO A 222 -6.07 21.96 7.68
C PRO A 222 -6.53 20.58 8.17
N ALA A 223 -7.84 20.41 8.38
CA ALA A 223 -8.43 19.13 8.75
C ALA A 223 -8.27 18.07 7.64
N ASP A 224 -8.36 18.46 6.37
CA ASP A 224 -8.17 17.54 5.24
C ASP A 224 -6.72 17.02 5.21
N VAL A 225 -5.73 17.88 5.48
CA VAL A 225 -4.31 17.50 5.56
C VAL A 225 -4.09 16.48 6.68
N VAL A 226 -4.62 16.74 7.88
CA VAL A 226 -4.52 15.83 9.02
C VAL A 226 -5.21 14.51 8.72
N LEU A 227 -6.40 14.56 8.12
CA LEU A 227 -7.16 13.36 7.75
C LEU A 227 -6.42 12.53 6.70
N ALA A 228 -5.84 13.16 5.68
CA ALA A 228 -5.09 12.47 4.63
C ALA A 228 -3.80 11.83 5.17
N LEU A 229 -3.07 12.52 6.06
CA LEU A 229 -1.89 11.94 6.75
C LEU A 229 -2.29 10.74 7.61
N ALA A 230 -3.35 10.88 8.41
CA ALA A 230 -3.84 9.79 9.25
C ALA A 230 -4.31 8.59 8.40
N SER A 231 -5.03 8.86 7.31
CA SER A 231 -5.51 7.81 6.38
C SER A 231 -4.36 7.08 5.70
N GLY A 232 -3.32 7.79 5.28
CA GLY A 232 -2.12 7.18 4.69
C GLY A 232 -1.38 6.27 5.66
N GLY A 233 -1.15 6.73 6.89
CA GLY A 233 -0.50 5.93 7.93
C GLY A 233 -1.32 4.72 8.35
N ALA A 234 -2.60 4.92 8.65
CA ALA A 234 -3.50 3.83 9.03
C ALA A 234 -3.70 2.82 7.88
N GLY A 235 -3.80 3.29 6.64
CA GLY A 235 -3.89 2.44 5.45
C GLY A 235 -2.69 1.51 5.31
N VAL A 236 -1.47 2.04 5.47
CA VAL A 236 -0.24 1.22 5.41
C VAL A 236 -0.17 0.24 6.58
N ILE A 237 -0.53 0.64 7.82
CA ILE A 237 -0.54 -0.27 8.97
C ILE A 237 -1.52 -1.42 8.73
N ALA A 238 -2.71 -1.14 8.25
CA ALA A 238 -3.72 -2.16 7.98
C ALA A 238 -3.29 -3.09 6.83
N PHE A 239 -2.74 -2.53 5.74
CA PHE A 239 -2.20 -3.28 4.61
C PHE A 239 -1.08 -4.22 5.04
N SER A 240 -0.09 -3.72 5.77
CA SER A 240 1.05 -4.50 6.22
C SER A 240 0.70 -5.64 7.18
N ARG A 241 -0.48 -5.61 7.80
CA ARG A 241 -1.02 -6.69 8.63
C ARG A 241 -1.88 -7.71 7.88
N GLY A 242 -2.01 -7.58 6.56
CA GLY A 242 -2.85 -8.46 5.74
C GLY A 242 -4.34 -8.29 6.06
N SER A 243 -4.75 -7.12 6.55
CA SER A 243 -6.17 -6.82 6.76
C SER A 243 -6.91 -6.79 5.42
N SER A 244 -8.19 -7.14 5.41
CA SER A 244 -8.96 -7.18 4.17
C SER A 244 -8.86 -5.85 3.41
N SER A 245 -8.49 -5.93 2.14
CA SER A 245 -8.27 -4.78 1.25
C SER A 245 -9.48 -3.83 1.16
N SER A 246 -10.69 -4.32 1.42
CA SER A 246 -11.90 -3.49 1.38
C SER A 246 -11.95 -2.44 2.50
N LEU A 247 -11.60 -2.78 3.75
CA LEU A 247 -11.57 -1.82 4.87
C LEU A 247 -10.48 -0.76 4.68
N ILE A 248 -9.32 -1.17 4.18
CA ILE A 248 -8.20 -0.26 3.91
C ILE A 248 -8.53 0.65 2.72
N GLY A 249 -9.16 0.08 1.69
CA GLY A 249 -9.60 0.81 0.49
C GLY A 249 -10.47 2.02 0.83
N VAL A 250 -11.40 1.86 1.79
CA VAL A 250 -12.23 2.95 2.28
C VAL A 250 -11.40 4.11 2.81
N MET A 251 -10.41 3.84 3.66
CA MET A 251 -9.62 4.90 4.33
C MET A 251 -8.85 5.79 3.33
N ILE A 252 -8.27 5.21 2.28
CA ILE A 252 -7.52 5.97 1.26
C ILE A 252 -8.45 6.57 0.21
N ALA A 253 -9.48 5.83 -0.22
CA ALA A 253 -10.43 6.29 -1.22
C ALA A 253 -11.31 7.45 -0.73
N VAL A 254 -11.56 7.57 0.58
CA VAL A 254 -12.23 8.74 1.21
C VAL A 254 -11.57 10.04 0.80
N ALA A 255 -10.25 10.06 0.72
CA ALA A 255 -9.49 11.26 0.43
C ALA A 255 -9.32 11.53 -1.08
N LEU A 256 -9.41 10.52 -1.96
CA LEU A 256 -9.03 10.68 -3.37
C LEU A 256 -10.22 10.77 -4.33
N VAL A 257 -11.23 9.90 -4.20
CA VAL A 257 -12.31 9.77 -5.20
C VAL A 257 -13.25 10.97 -5.24
N PRO A 258 -13.77 11.47 -4.10
CA PRO A 258 -14.74 12.56 -4.14
C PRO A 258 -14.18 13.87 -4.71
N PRO A 259 -12.97 14.35 -4.32
CA PRO A 259 -12.45 15.57 -4.92
C PRO A 259 -12.17 15.40 -6.44
N LEU A 260 -11.75 14.20 -6.87
CA LEU A 260 -11.49 13.93 -8.27
C LEU A 260 -12.78 13.90 -9.10
N ALA A 261 -13.83 13.24 -8.60
CA ALA A 261 -15.13 13.21 -9.25
C ALA A 261 -15.80 14.60 -9.24
N ALA A 262 -15.69 15.37 -8.14
CA ALA A 262 -16.15 16.73 -8.05
C ALA A 262 -15.46 17.65 -9.07
N ALA A 263 -14.14 17.52 -9.22
CA ALA A 263 -13.37 18.28 -10.19
C ALA A 263 -13.88 18.03 -11.63
N GLY A 264 -14.10 16.77 -11.99
CA GLY A 264 -14.66 16.42 -13.31
C GLY A 264 -16.04 17.02 -13.52
N LEU A 265 -16.98 16.80 -12.57
CA LEU A 265 -18.35 17.35 -12.66
C LEU A 265 -18.36 18.87 -12.82
N LEU A 266 -17.61 19.57 -11.99
CA LEU A 266 -17.54 21.04 -12.00
C LEU A 266 -16.88 21.57 -13.27
N PHE A 267 -15.86 20.87 -13.78
CA PHE A 267 -15.24 21.24 -15.04
C PHE A 267 -16.22 21.12 -16.20
N GLY A 268 -16.94 19.99 -16.29
CA GLY A 268 -17.93 19.75 -17.33
C GLY A 268 -19.12 20.73 -17.29
N SER A 269 -19.54 21.15 -16.10
CA SER A 269 -20.63 22.12 -15.90
C SER A 269 -20.20 23.59 -16.02
N GLY A 270 -18.93 23.87 -16.39
CA GLY A 270 -18.42 25.24 -16.61
C GLY A 270 -17.93 25.98 -15.37
N HIS A 271 -17.84 25.32 -14.21
CA HIS A 271 -17.35 25.89 -12.96
C HIS A 271 -15.83 25.65 -12.74
N GLY A 272 -15.00 26.10 -13.70
CA GLY A 272 -13.57 25.81 -13.75
C GLY A 272 -12.78 26.19 -12.51
N GLN A 273 -13.12 27.31 -11.84
CA GLN A 273 -12.43 27.75 -10.61
C GLN A 273 -12.68 26.76 -9.43
N LEU A 274 -13.91 26.28 -9.30
CA LEU A 274 -14.25 25.28 -8.27
C LEU A 274 -13.63 23.92 -8.62
N ALA A 275 -13.60 23.56 -9.90
CA ALA A 275 -12.92 22.34 -10.37
C ALA A 275 -11.43 22.37 -10.03
N LEU A 276 -10.75 23.51 -10.21
CA LEU A 276 -9.35 23.68 -9.83
C LEU A 276 -9.16 23.50 -8.33
N GLY A 277 -10.06 24.05 -7.51
CA GLY A 277 -10.03 23.85 -6.05
C GLY A 277 -10.12 22.37 -5.66
N ALA A 278 -10.99 21.60 -6.32
CA ALA A 278 -11.14 20.18 -6.09
C ALA A 278 -9.88 19.37 -6.54
N LEU A 279 -9.24 19.77 -7.64
CA LEU A 279 -7.97 19.18 -8.08
C LEU A 279 -6.84 19.46 -7.08
N ILE A 280 -6.79 20.66 -6.52
CA ILE A 280 -5.82 21.01 -5.48
C ILE A 280 -6.04 20.15 -4.23
N LEU A 281 -7.29 19.94 -3.81
CA LEU A 281 -7.61 19.04 -2.69
C LEU A 281 -7.18 17.61 -2.98
N PHE A 282 -7.46 17.08 -4.17
CA PHE A 282 -7.01 15.77 -4.60
C PHE A 282 -5.47 15.63 -4.52
N ALA A 283 -4.75 16.61 -5.07
CA ALA A 283 -3.28 16.62 -5.07
C ALA A 283 -2.73 16.69 -3.63
N THR A 284 -3.31 17.55 -2.77
CA THR A 284 -2.92 17.64 -1.36
C THR A 284 -3.08 16.29 -0.65
N ASN A 285 -4.23 15.67 -0.81
CA ASN A 285 -4.52 14.38 -0.19
C ASN A 285 -3.58 13.29 -0.69
N LEU A 286 -3.33 13.22 -2.00
CA LEU A 286 -2.42 12.25 -2.60
C LEU A 286 -1.00 12.39 -2.03
N ILE A 287 -0.50 13.62 -1.94
CA ILE A 287 0.83 13.91 -1.40
C ILE A 287 0.90 13.51 0.09
N CYS A 288 -0.09 13.91 0.89
CA CYS A 288 -0.15 13.58 2.32
C CYS A 288 -0.19 12.06 2.56
N ILE A 289 -1.01 11.33 1.79
CA ILE A 289 -1.10 9.86 1.88
C ILE A 289 0.25 9.22 1.57
N ASN A 290 0.95 9.69 0.53
CA ASN A 290 2.26 9.13 0.16
C ASN A 290 3.33 9.47 1.21
N VAL A 291 3.40 10.70 1.71
CA VAL A 291 4.34 11.07 2.78
C VAL A 291 4.11 10.23 4.02
N ALA A 292 2.87 10.14 4.49
CA ALA A 292 2.53 9.33 5.66
C ALA A 292 2.79 7.84 5.43
N GLY A 293 2.49 7.34 4.23
CA GLY A 293 2.73 5.95 3.83
C GLY A 293 4.22 5.60 3.87
N ILE A 294 5.09 6.42 3.27
CA ILE A 294 6.55 6.23 3.27
C ILE A 294 7.07 6.23 4.70
N LEU A 295 6.69 7.24 5.51
CA LEU A 295 7.11 7.31 6.91
C LEU A 295 6.67 6.08 7.70
N THR A 296 5.44 5.62 7.50
CA THR A 296 4.91 4.44 8.20
C THR A 296 5.67 3.17 7.81
N PHE A 297 5.97 2.96 6.52
CA PHE A 297 6.80 1.83 6.09
C PHE A 297 8.21 1.88 6.69
N LEU A 298 8.83 3.05 6.74
CA LEU A 298 10.14 3.22 7.40
C LEU A 298 10.08 2.92 8.90
N PHE A 299 9.03 3.38 9.60
CA PHE A 299 8.81 3.04 11.02
C PHE A 299 8.54 1.55 11.26
N GLN A 300 7.99 0.85 10.28
CA GLN A 300 7.80 -0.59 10.31
C GLN A 300 9.08 -1.37 9.97
N GLY A 301 10.18 -0.69 9.69
CA GLY A 301 11.48 -1.30 9.44
C GLY A 301 11.64 -1.85 8.01
N LEU A 302 10.86 -1.38 7.02
CA LEU A 302 11.19 -1.67 5.62
C LEU A 302 12.53 -1.04 5.29
N ALA A 303 13.51 -1.91 5.01
CA ALA A 303 14.87 -1.46 4.68
C ALA A 303 14.92 -0.91 3.25
N PRO A 304 15.31 0.36 3.06
CA PRO A 304 15.52 0.89 1.72
C PRO A 304 16.75 0.24 1.06
N ARG A 305 16.60 -0.21 -0.18
CA ARG A 305 17.75 -0.68 -0.98
C ARG A 305 18.80 0.41 -1.19
N SER A 306 18.37 1.68 -1.20
CA SER A 306 19.23 2.85 -1.30
C SER A 306 18.64 4.02 -0.53
N TRP A 307 19.24 4.41 0.58
CA TRP A 307 18.84 5.58 1.38
C TRP A 307 18.84 6.88 0.57
N ARG A 308 19.70 7.00 -0.44
CA ARG A 308 19.75 8.19 -1.30
C ARG A 308 18.46 8.33 -2.14
N VAL A 309 17.97 7.23 -2.69
CA VAL A 309 16.76 7.22 -3.51
C VAL A 309 15.54 7.49 -2.63
N THR A 310 15.41 6.78 -1.51
CA THR A 310 14.29 6.95 -0.58
C THR A 310 14.22 8.35 0.00
N ALA A 311 15.36 8.88 0.50
CA ALA A 311 15.42 10.24 1.02
C ALA A 311 15.14 11.28 -0.06
N GLY A 312 15.67 11.09 -1.29
CA GLY A 312 15.39 11.96 -2.42
C GLY A 312 13.90 11.99 -2.78
N THR A 313 13.26 10.82 -2.86
CA THR A 313 11.83 10.71 -3.16
C THR A 313 10.97 11.33 -2.06
N LEU A 314 11.29 11.06 -0.80
CA LEU A 314 10.59 11.66 0.34
C LEU A 314 10.74 13.19 0.33
N MET A 315 11.95 13.69 0.05
CA MET A 315 12.20 15.13 -0.06
C MET A 315 11.35 15.77 -1.17
N VAL A 316 11.23 15.13 -2.33
CA VAL A 316 10.35 15.61 -3.41
C VAL A 316 8.89 15.69 -2.95
N TRP A 317 8.37 14.67 -2.29
CA TRP A 317 7.00 14.68 -1.79
C TRP A 317 6.77 15.78 -0.72
N VAL A 318 7.73 15.96 0.19
CA VAL A 318 7.65 17.02 1.21
C VAL A 318 7.74 18.41 0.57
N LEU A 319 8.62 18.62 -0.40
CA LEU A 319 8.72 19.89 -1.13
C LEU A 319 7.43 20.20 -1.91
N LEU A 320 6.83 19.20 -2.55
CA LEU A 320 5.54 19.34 -3.22
C LEU A 320 4.43 19.71 -2.21
N LEU A 321 4.41 19.10 -1.03
CA LEU A 321 3.47 19.45 0.03
C LEU A 321 3.65 20.90 0.50
N VAL A 322 4.89 21.30 0.77
CA VAL A 322 5.19 22.66 1.20
C VAL A 322 4.82 23.69 0.12
N ALA A 323 5.16 23.41 -1.15
CA ALA A 323 4.81 24.30 -2.26
C ALA A 323 3.29 24.42 -2.42
N LEU A 324 2.56 23.33 -2.28
CA LEU A 324 1.10 23.32 -2.38
C LEU A 324 0.45 24.08 -1.21
N LEU A 325 0.94 23.87 0.02
CA LEU A 325 0.48 24.61 1.20
C LEU A 325 0.80 26.11 1.08
N ALA A 326 1.97 26.47 0.56
CA ALA A 326 2.33 27.87 0.31
C ALA A 326 1.41 28.52 -0.76
N LEU A 327 0.98 27.76 -1.77
CA LEU A 327 0.02 28.23 -2.77
C LEU A 327 -1.39 28.46 -2.17
N ILE A 328 -1.75 27.66 -1.17
CA ILE A 328 -3.06 27.69 -0.54
C ILE A 328 -3.11 28.74 0.59
N LEU A 329 -2.02 28.94 1.32
CA LEU A 329 -1.94 29.80 2.50
C LEU A 329 -2.44 31.25 2.26
N PRO A 330 -2.14 31.92 1.13
CA PRO A 330 -2.65 33.28 0.87
C PRO A 330 -4.17 33.34 0.74
N ARG A 331 -4.85 32.23 0.49
CA ARG A 331 -6.32 32.15 0.38
C ARG A 331 -7.01 32.05 1.75
N PHE A 332 -6.25 31.82 2.82
CA PHE A 332 -6.73 31.76 4.22
C PHE A 332 -6.36 32.98 5.05
N LEU A 333 -5.41 33.80 4.58
CA LEU A 333 -5.10 35.08 5.22
C LEU A 333 -6.10 36.10 4.71
N PRO A 334 -6.79 36.84 5.61
CA PRO A 334 -7.78 37.85 5.26
C PRO A 334 -7.16 39.02 4.50
#